data_6e4c41d71301c30fce2f1ab160e3daf2
#
_entry.id   6e4c41d71301c30fce2f1ab160e3daf2
#
_cell.length_a   1.000
_cell.length_b   1.000
_cell.length_c   1.000
_cell.angle_alpha   90.00
_cell.angle_beta   90.00
_cell.angle_gamma   90.00
#
_symmetry.space_group_name_H-M   'P 1'
#
loop_
_entity.id
_entity.type
_entity.pdbx_description
1 polymer ?
#
loop_
_entity_poly.entity_id
_entity_poly.type
_entity_poly.pdbx_seq_one_letter_code
_entity_poly.pdbx_strand_id
1 'polypeptide(L)'
;VHHISTSYRVFTIINMLLLAFLSFLCIAPLIHILAVSFSGPAAASANLVKMWPVNFTTDAYEQTFGNANFLRALGTGVTRTVLGTLFSMALMVLAAYALSKENQDFRGRTFYMWFFVFTMLLNAGLIPTYILVQKLGLINSLWALILPQAINIFNMILLLNFFRVSVPKALEEAAYIDGAGHFRTVFSIYLPISLPAIATISLFTMVWHWNSWFDGMIYMTDTRNYPLATFLQTIIVQQDMNQLNVSAEDMELLSDRTVRASQVFIGAAPILLVYPFLQRFFVKGIVMGSVKE
;
A
#
# COMPACT_ATOMS: atom_id res chain seq x y z
N VAL A 1 -29.91 -22.35 23.87
CA VAL A 1 -29.30 -21.27 24.70
C VAL A 1 -27.97 -21.81 25.19
N HIS A 2 -26.87 -21.43 24.52
CA HIS A 2 -25.53 -21.79 24.99
C HIS A 2 -25.23 -21.01 26.28
N HIS A 3 -25.17 -21.72 27.41
CA HIS A 3 -24.69 -21.15 28.67
C HIS A 3 -23.20 -20.79 28.52
N ILE A 4 -22.93 -19.53 28.31
CA ILE A 4 -21.56 -19.01 28.28
C ILE A 4 -21.00 -19.13 29.70
N SER A 5 -19.98 -19.97 29.91
CA SER A 5 -19.33 -20.17 31.21
C SER A 5 -18.72 -18.86 31.72
N THR A 6 -18.62 -18.71 33.04
CA THR A 6 -17.97 -17.53 33.67
C THR A 6 -16.54 -17.36 33.17
N SER A 7 -15.80 -18.45 33.02
CA SER A 7 -14.43 -18.45 32.46
C SER A 7 -14.39 -17.87 31.03
N TYR A 8 -15.37 -18.20 30.19
CA TYR A 8 -15.44 -17.65 28.83
C TYR A 8 -15.73 -16.14 28.83
N ARG A 9 -16.58 -15.66 29.74
CA ARG A 9 -16.84 -14.22 29.88
C ARG A 9 -15.59 -13.46 30.33
N VAL A 10 -14.85 -13.98 31.33
CA VAL A 10 -13.60 -13.40 31.81
C VAL A 10 -12.56 -13.36 30.67
N PHE A 11 -12.40 -14.47 29.95
CA PHE A 11 -11.51 -14.53 28.79
C PHE A 11 -11.88 -13.47 27.73
N THR A 12 -13.17 -13.35 27.39
CA THR A 12 -13.63 -12.37 26.41
C THR A 12 -13.35 -10.94 26.84
N ILE A 13 -13.57 -10.60 28.13
CA ILE A 13 -13.27 -9.26 28.65
C ILE A 13 -11.77 -8.98 28.57
N ILE A 14 -10.92 -9.89 29.05
CA ILE A 14 -9.46 -9.74 29.00
C ILE A 14 -8.98 -9.58 27.55
N ASN A 15 -9.50 -10.39 26.63
CA ASN A 15 -9.16 -10.30 25.23
C ASN A 15 -9.58 -8.96 24.60
N MET A 16 -10.79 -8.47 24.90
CA MET A 16 -11.24 -7.14 24.45
C MET A 16 -10.37 -6.01 24.99
N LEU A 17 -10.01 -6.06 26.27
CA LEU A 17 -9.14 -5.04 26.88
C LEU A 17 -7.73 -5.08 26.26
N LEU A 18 -7.18 -6.27 26.03
CA LEU A 18 -5.90 -6.45 25.36
C LEU A 18 -5.91 -5.88 23.94
N LEU A 19 -6.93 -6.22 23.15
CA LEU A 19 -7.09 -5.73 21.79
C LEU A 19 -7.29 -4.20 21.75
N ALA A 20 -8.09 -3.65 22.66
CA ALA A 20 -8.28 -2.20 22.80
C ALA A 20 -6.98 -1.49 23.15
N PHE A 21 -6.20 -2.04 24.09
CA PHE A 21 -4.89 -1.51 24.47
C PHE A 21 -3.89 -1.55 23.29
N LEU A 22 -3.79 -2.66 22.58
CA LEU A 22 -2.93 -2.78 21.40
C LEU A 22 -3.37 -1.80 20.29
N SER A 23 -4.67 -1.67 20.07
CA SER A 23 -5.20 -0.70 19.08
C SER A 23 -4.84 0.74 19.47
N PHE A 24 -4.95 1.09 20.75
CA PHE A 24 -4.55 2.40 21.25
C PHE A 24 -3.05 2.65 21.04
N LEU A 25 -2.18 1.67 21.35
CA LEU A 25 -0.74 1.79 21.12
C LEU A 25 -0.41 2.02 19.63
N CYS A 26 -1.14 1.38 18.71
CA CYS A 26 -0.95 1.59 17.26
C CYS A 26 -1.40 2.99 16.80
N ILE A 27 -2.45 3.54 17.40
CA ILE A 27 -3.01 4.84 17.00
C ILE A 27 -2.28 6.00 17.70
N ALA A 28 -1.73 5.79 18.89
CA ALA A 28 -1.09 6.82 19.70
C ALA A 28 0.00 7.63 18.95
N PRO A 29 0.91 7.02 18.17
CA PRO A 29 1.88 7.78 17.37
C PRO A 29 1.23 8.71 16.33
N LEU A 30 0.14 8.26 15.69
CA LEU A 30 -0.58 9.08 14.71
C LEU A 30 -1.27 10.28 15.38
N ILE A 31 -1.89 10.05 16.56
CA ILE A 31 -2.47 11.14 17.35
C ILE A 31 -1.39 12.13 17.78
N HIS A 32 -0.22 11.65 18.19
CA HIS A 32 0.90 12.53 18.55
C HIS A 32 1.36 13.38 17.36
N ILE A 33 1.57 12.78 16.19
CA ILE A 33 1.96 13.52 14.97
C ILE A 33 0.88 14.56 14.62
N LEU A 34 -0.40 14.21 14.71
CA LEU A 34 -1.50 15.12 14.49
C LEU A 34 -1.50 16.27 15.52
N ALA A 35 -1.28 15.97 16.80
CA ALA A 35 -1.18 16.99 17.84
C ALA A 35 0.00 17.96 17.59
N VAL A 36 1.16 17.44 17.17
CA VAL A 36 2.34 18.25 16.81
C VAL A 36 2.05 19.13 15.58
N SER A 37 1.36 18.62 14.57
CA SER A 37 1.07 19.36 13.34
C SER A 37 0.12 20.56 13.54
N PHE A 38 -0.69 20.53 14.60
CA PHE A 38 -1.57 21.62 14.99
C PHE A 38 -1.03 22.47 16.17
N SER A 39 0.22 22.27 16.56
CA SER A 39 0.83 23.00 17.69
C SER A 39 1.74 24.14 17.22
N GLY A 40 1.89 25.13 18.08
CA GLY A 40 2.86 26.20 17.84
C GLY A 40 4.31 25.67 17.80
N PRO A 41 5.18 26.22 16.91
CA PRO A 41 6.54 25.72 16.69
C PRO A 41 7.38 25.66 17.98
N ALA A 42 7.29 26.68 18.84
CA ALA A 42 8.03 26.74 20.11
C ALA A 42 7.62 25.60 21.06
N ALA A 43 6.32 25.29 21.16
CA ALA A 43 5.81 24.21 22.02
C ALA A 43 6.22 22.81 21.47
N ALA A 44 6.19 22.66 20.15
CA ALA A 44 6.61 21.43 19.49
C ALA A 44 8.10 21.15 19.68
N SER A 45 8.94 22.16 19.57
CA SER A 45 10.39 22.06 19.74
C SER A 45 10.80 21.79 21.20
N ALA A 46 10.10 22.41 22.14
CA ALA A 46 10.30 22.18 23.55
C ALA A 46 9.77 20.80 24.04
N ASN A 47 9.28 19.93 23.13
CA ASN A 47 8.67 18.63 23.46
C ASN A 47 7.49 18.70 24.46
N LEU A 48 6.78 19.83 24.51
CA LEU A 48 5.63 20.01 25.39
C LEU A 48 4.36 19.34 24.85
N VAL A 49 4.31 19.08 23.56
CA VAL A 49 3.17 18.44 22.90
C VAL A 49 3.20 16.94 23.16
N LYS A 50 2.09 16.39 23.67
CA LYS A 50 1.90 14.94 23.86
C LYS A 50 0.79 14.41 22.95
N MET A 51 -0.43 14.28 23.51
CA MET A 51 -1.61 13.77 22.78
C MET A 51 -2.54 14.88 22.32
N TRP A 52 -2.34 16.12 22.80
CA TRP A 52 -3.17 17.29 22.51
C TRP A 52 -2.30 18.42 22.00
N PRO A 53 -2.79 19.23 21.05
CA PRO A 53 -2.05 20.38 20.56
C PRO A 53 -1.87 21.44 21.67
N VAL A 54 -0.70 22.09 21.66
CA VAL A 54 -0.34 23.20 22.55
C VAL A 54 -0.15 24.43 21.69
N ASN A 55 -0.81 25.54 22.03
CA ASN A 55 -0.86 26.76 21.20
C ASN A 55 -1.34 26.43 19.79
N PHE A 56 -2.61 26.03 19.67
CA PHE A 56 -3.22 25.59 18.41
C PHE A 56 -3.03 26.60 17.29
N THR A 57 -2.50 26.13 16.15
CA THR A 57 -2.33 26.90 14.92
C THR A 57 -2.45 26.00 13.69
N THR A 58 -2.78 26.58 12.52
CA THR A 58 -2.84 25.90 11.21
C THR A 58 -1.67 26.26 10.31
N ASP A 59 -0.72 27.09 10.78
CA ASP A 59 0.39 27.63 9.99
C ASP A 59 1.22 26.53 9.32
N ALA A 60 1.41 25.39 9.99
CA ALA A 60 2.14 24.24 9.43
C ALA A 60 1.46 23.67 8.17
N TYR A 61 0.13 23.66 8.14
CA TYR A 61 -0.63 23.23 6.97
C TYR A 61 -0.59 24.26 5.85
N GLU A 62 -0.70 25.56 6.17
CA GLU A 62 -0.57 26.62 5.19
C GLU A 62 0.81 26.58 4.52
N GLN A 63 1.88 26.44 5.29
CA GLN A 63 3.23 26.28 4.77
C GLN A 63 3.38 25.00 3.94
N THR A 64 2.79 23.88 4.38
CA THR A 64 2.85 22.61 3.65
C THR A 64 2.15 22.70 2.30
N PHE A 65 0.96 23.28 2.24
CA PHE A 65 0.23 23.49 0.99
C PHE A 65 0.81 24.63 0.14
N GLY A 66 1.53 25.56 0.73
CA GLY A 66 2.32 26.57 0.02
C GLY A 66 3.59 26.01 -0.65
N ASN A 67 4.06 24.84 -0.22
CA ASN A 67 5.27 24.22 -0.74
C ASN A 67 5.01 23.48 -2.07
N ALA A 68 5.43 24.10 -3.19
CA ALA A 68 5.26 23.54 -4.53
C ALA A 68 5.94 22.17 -4.72
N ASN A 69 7.06 21.90 -4.04
CA ASN A 69 7.74 20.59 -4.12
C ASN A 69 6.93 19.51 -3.42
N PHE A 70 6.34 19.81 -2.26
CA PHE A 70 5.45 18.88 -1.55
C PHE A 70 4.22 18.54 -2.39
N LEU A 71 3.54 19.53 -2.96
CA LEU A 71 2.36 19.30 -3.80
C LEU A 71 2.70 18.48 -5.05
N ARG A 72 3.85 18.73 -5.67
CA ARG A 72 4.31 17.95 -6.80
C ARG A 72 4.62 16.50 -6.40
N ALA A 73 5.31 16.29 -5.28
CA ALA A 73 5.61 14.97 -4.76
C ALA A 73 4.32 14.19 -4.39
N LEU A 74 3.33 14.87 -3.82
CA LEU A 74 2.00 14.32 -3.56
C LEU A 74 1.33 13.88 -4.86
N GLY A 75 1.33 14.74 -5.89
CA GLY A 75 0.79 14.42 -7.22
C GLY A 75 1.49 13.22 -7.88
N THR A 76 2.83 13.17 -7.82
CA THR A 76 3.61 12.03 -8.32
C THR A 76 3.28 10.75 -7.55
N GLY A 77 3.16 10.82 -6.22
CA GLY A 77 2.77 9.69 -5.36
C GLY A 77 1.38 9.15 -5.70
N VAL A 78 0.38 10.03 -5.86
CA VAL A 78 -0.98 9.65 -6.28
C VAL A 78 -0.97 9.02 -7.67
N THR A 79 -0.31 9.64 -8.64
CA THR A 79 -0.22 9.14 -10.02
C THR A 79 0.44 7.77 -10.07
N ARG A 80 1.56 7.59 -9.37
CA ARG A 80 2.24 6.30 -9.23
C ARG A 80 1.31 5.24 -8.65
N THR A 81 0.61 5.57 -7.57
CA THR A 81 -0.24 4.62 -6.86
C THR A 81 -1.42 4.20 -7.72
N VAL A 82 -2.10 5.15 -8.38
CA VAL A 82 -3.25 4.84 -9.23
C VAL A 82 -2.82 4.04 -10.47
N LEU A 83 -1.87 4.56 -11.24
CA LEU A 83 -1.42 3.90 -12.47
C LEU A 83 -0.72 2.58 -12.17
N GLY A 84 0.13 2.53 -11.14
CA GLY A 84 0.82 1.31 -10.73
C GLY A 84 -0.16 0.23 -10.28
N THR A 85 -1.16 0.58 -9.47
CA THR A 85 -2.18 -0.38 -9.03
C THR A 85 -3.01 -0.89 -10.21
N LEU A 86 -3.50 -0.01 -11.07
CA LEU A 86 -4.29 -0.42 -12.24
C LEU A 86 -3.49 -1.32 -13.18
N PHE A 87 -2.26 -0.97 -13.47
CA PHE A 87 -1.38 -1.74 -14.35
C PHE A 87 -1.04 -3.11 -13.74
N SER A 88 -0.62 -3.12 -12.48
CA SER A 88 -0.31 -4.36 -11.74
C SER A 88 -1.51 -5.29 -11.63
N MET A 89 -2.70 -4.75 -11.31
CA MET A 89 -3.92 -5.54 -11.22
C MET A 89 -4.33 -6.12 -12.58
N ALA A 90 -4.22 -5.34 -13.66
CA ALA A 90 -4.52 -5.85 -15.00
C ALA A 90 -3.63 -7.05 -15.34
N LEU A 91 -2.32 -6.95 -15.11
CA LEU A 91 -1.39 -8.05 -15.36
C LEU A 91 -1.65 -9.25 -14.46
N MET A 92 -1.85 -9.04 -13.16
CA MET A 92 -2.11 -10.13 -12.21
C MET A 92 -3.43 -10.84 -12.49
N VAL A 93 -4.49 -10.12 -12.85
CA VAL A 93 -5.78 -10.71 -13.21
C VAL A 93 -5.66 -11.59 -14.46
N LEU A 94 -5.01 -11.08 -15.52
CA LEU A 94 -4.83 -11.84 -16.75
C LEU A 94 -3.97 -13.09 -16.53
N ALA A 95 -2.87 -12.95 -15.80
CA ALA A 95 -1.99 -14.08 -15.47
C ALA A 95 -2.71 -15.11 -14.58
N ALA A 96 -3.39 -14.66 -13.53
CA ALA A 96 -4.14 -15.54 -12.64
C ALA A 96 -5.27 -16.26 -13.36
N TYR A 97 -5.99 -15.60 -14.27
CA TYR A 97 -7.02 -16.21 -15.10
C TYR A 97 -6.43 -17.30 -16.00
N ALA A 98 -5.39 -16.99 -16.76
CA ALA A 98 -4.76 -17.97 -17.64
C ALA A 98 -4.24 -19.20 -16.86
N LEU A 99 -3.60 -18.96 -15.70
CA LEU A 99 -3.05 -20.02 -14.86
C LEU A 99 -4.11 -20.73 -14.01
N SER A 100 -5.32 -20.22 -13.88
CA SER A 100 -6.43 -20.90 -13.20
C SER A 100 -6.99 -22.08 -14.00
N LYS A 101 -6.79 -22.09 -15.32
CA LYS A 101 -7.25 -23.15 -16.22
C LYS A 101 -6.61 -24.50 -15.92
N GLU A 102 -7.20 -25.58 -16.41
CA GLU A 102 -6.59 -26.90 -16.37
C GLU A 102 -5.52 -27.09 -17.46
N ASN A 103 -4.70 -28.11 -17.29
CA ASN A 103 -3.65 -28.42 -18.29
C ASN A 103 -4.22 -28.83 -19.66
N GLN A 104 -5.47 -29.27 -19.70
CA GLN A 104 -6.17 -29.63 -20.94
C GLN A 104 -6.53 -28.36 -21.73
N ASP A 105 -6.97 -27.30 -21.03
CA ASP A 105 -7.40 -26.03 -21.65
C ASP A 105 -6.21 -25.11 -21.96
N PHE A 106 -5.17 -25.16 -21.12
CA PHE A 106 -3.95 -24.37 -21.30
C PHE A 106 -2.71 -25.24 -21.25
N ARG A 107 -2.27 -25.73 -22.40
CA ARG A 107 -1.03 -26.50 -22.53
C ARG A 107 0.16 -25.64 -22.15
N GLY A 108 1.03 -26.16 -21.27
CA GLY A 108 2.18 -25.42 -20.75
C GLY A 108 1.91 -24.62 -19.48
N ARG A 109 0.70 -24.60 -18.94
CA ARG A 109 0.34 -23.95 -17.68
C ARG A 109 1.32 -24.25 -16.55
N THR A 110 1.70 -25.52 -16.38
CA THR A 110 2.64 -25.94 -15.34
C THR A 110 4.01 -25.30 -15.52
N PHE A 111 4.50 -25.18 -16.76
CA PHE A 111 5.76 -24.49 -17.04
C PHE A 111 5.69 -23.00 -16.64
N TYR A 112 4.64 -22.28 -17.04
CA TYR A 112 4.48 -20.89 -16.67
C TYR A 112 4.31 -20.69 -15.16
N MET A 113 3.59 -21.60 -14.48
CA MET A 113 3.46 -21.56 -13.03
C MET A 113 4.83 -21.67 -12.35
N TRP A 114 5.65 -22.67 -12.76
CA TRP A 114 7.00 -22.83 -12.21
C TRP A 114 7.92 -21.68 -12.58
N PHE A 115 7.77 -21.09 -13.76
CA PHE A 115 8.50 -19.90 -14.14
C PHE A 115 8.22 -18.72 -13.17
N PHE A 116 6.96 -18.44 -12.87
CA PHE A 116 6.61 -17.41 -11.89
C PHE A 116 7.11 -17.76 -10.49
N VAL A 117 6.93 -18.98 -10.02
CA VAL A 117 7.43 -19.41 -8.70
C VAL A 117 8.95 -19.30 -8.62
N PHE A 118 9.66 -19.69 -9.67
CA PHE A 118 11.11 -19.54 -9.75
C PHE A 118 11.54 -18.07 -9.64
N THR A 119 10.91 -17.17 -10.37
CA THR A 119 11.22 -15.73 -10.29
C THR A 119 10.85 -15.11 -8.93
N MET A 120 9.88 -15.68 -8.20
CA MET A 120 9.57 -15.27 -6.83
C MET A 120 10.68 -15.64 -5.84
N LEU A 121 11.30 -16.81 -6.04
CA LEU A 121 12.37 -17.33 -5.17
C LEU A 121 13.74 -16.71 -5.48
N LEU A 122 13.97 -16.31 -6.73
CA LEU A 122 15.22 -15.72 -7.18
C LEU A 122 15.10 -14.21 -7.28
N ASN A 123 15.87 -13.52 -6.44
CA ASN A 123 16.04 -12.08 -6.53
C ASN A 123 17.39 -11.76 -7.18
N ALA A 124 17.37 -11.07 -8.31
CA ALA A 124 18.60 -10.66 -9.02
C ALA A 124 19.44 -9.65 -8.21
N GLY A 125 18.82 -9.02 -7.21
CA GLY A 125 19.47 -7.98 -6.41
C GLY A 125 19.34 -6.59 -7.04
N LEU A 126 19.82 -5.59 -6.28
CA LEU A 126 19.67 -4.17 -6.61
C LEU A 126 20.44 -3.79 -7.89
N ILE A 127 21.72 -4.16 -7.96
CA ILE A 127 22.62 -3.72 -9.05
C ILE A 127 22.16 -4.24 -10.41
N PRO A 128 21.88 -5.54 -10.62
CA PRO A 128 21.36 -6.04 -11.89
C PRO A 128 20.04 -5.39 -12.30
N THR A 129 19.13 -5.18 -11.33
CA THR A 129 17.84 -4.53 -11.61
C THR A 129 18.04 -3.07 -12.03
N TYR A 130 18.93 -2.33 -11.36
CA TYR A 130 19.27 -0.95 -11.74
C TYR A 130 19.83 -0.88 -13.17
N ILE A 131 20.80 -1.74 -13.50
CA ILE A 131 21.41 -1.80 -14.84
C ILE A 131 20.36 -2.11 -15.90
N LEU A 132 19.41 -3.00 -15.61
CA LEU A 132 18.31 -3.32 -16.52
C LEU A 132 17.41 -2.09 -16.76
N VAL A 133 16.98 -1.42 -15.70
CA VAL A 133 16.13 -0.20 -15.77
C VAL A 133 16.86 0.90 -16.55
N GLN A 134 18.18 1.07 -16.32
CA GLN A 134 19.01 2.02 -17.03
C GLN A 134 19.12 1.69 -18.53
N LYS A 135 19.39 0.43 -18.87
CA LYS A 135 19.50 -0.01 -20.28
C LYS A 135 18.19 0.11 -21.04
N LEU A 136 17.06 -0.01 -20.36
CA LEU A 136 15.72 0.22 -20.92
C LEU A 136 15.38 1.70 -21.07
N GLY A 137 16.27 2.63 -20.66
CA GLY A 137 16.05 4.08 -20.75
C GLY A 137 14.94 4.59 -19.83
N LEU A 138 14.63 3.86 -18.75
CA LEU A 138 13.52 4.18 -17.86
C LEU A 138 13.91 5.10 -16.70
N ILE A 139 15.21 5.37 -16.48
CA ILE A 139 15.70 6.25 -15.41
C ILE A 139 14.99 7.61 -15.51
N ASN A 140 14.62 8.15 -14.35
CA ASN A 140 13.87 9.40 -14.17
C ASN A 140 12.49 9.42 -14.83
N SER A 141 11.86 8.25 -14.99
CA SER A 141 10.49 8.11 -15.49
C SER A 141 9.60 7.40 -14.47
N LEU A 142 8.29 7.68 -14.51
CA LEU A 142 7.30 7.01 -13.65
C LEU A 142 7.30 5.48 -13.87
N TRP A 143 7.61 5.03 -15.08
CA TRP A 143 7.64 3.61 -15.43
C TRP A 143 8.78 2.86 -14.73
N ALA A 144 9.89 3.54 -14.37
CA ALA A 144 10.94 2.94 -13.54
C ALA A 144 10.43 2.53 -12.15
N LEU A 145 9.39 3.22 -11.64
CA LEU A 145 8.78 2.94 -10.33
C LEU A 145 7.67 1.89 -10.42
N ILE A 146 7.16 1.58 -11.61
CA ILE A 146 6.02 0.68 -11.80
C ILE A 146 6.46 -0.66 -12.36
N LEU A 147 7.23 -0.67 -13.47
CA LEU A 147 7.51 -1.88 -14.24
C LEU A 147 8.33 -2.94 -13.50
N PRO A 148 9.41 -2.62 -12.74
CA PRO A 148 10.22 -3.63 -12.09
C PRO A 148 9.46 -4.48 -11.07
N GLN A 149 8.37 -3.96 -10.55
CA GLN A 149 7.53 -4.60 -9.51
C GLN A 149 6.07 -4.77 -9.95
N ALA A 150 5.81 -4.72 -11.27
CA ALA A 150 4.45 -4.72 -11.81
C ALA A 150 3.64 -5.98 -11.45
N ILE A 151 4.29 -7.13 -11.29
CA ILE A 151 3.61 -8.36 -10.87
C ILE A 151 4.19 -8.82 -9.53
N ASN A 152 3.39 -8.68 -8.46
CA ASN A 152 3.65 -9.39 -7.23
C ASN A 152 3.14 -10.83 -7.35
N ILE A 153 4.06 -11.78 -7.46
CA ILE A 153 3.73 -13.18 -7.75
C ILE A 153 2.93 -13.81 -6.61
N PHE A 154 3.20 -13.47 -5.37
CA PHE A 154 2.43 -13.95 -4.23
C PHE A 154 0.96 -13.52 -4.33
N ASN A 155 0.71 -12.24 -4.62
CA ASN A 155 -0.63 -11.71 -4.82
C ASN A 155 -1.33 -12.34 -6.04
N MET A 156 -0.58 -12.59 -7.11
CA MET A 156 -1.09 -13.29 -8.30
C MET A 156 -1.51 -14.73 -7.95
N ILE A 157 -0.73 -15.46 -7.18
CA ILE A 157 -1.06 -16.83 -6.74
C ILE A 157 -2.29 -16.83 -5.82
N LEU A 158 -2.41 -15.86 -4.92
CA LEU A 158 -3.61 -15.72 -4.10
C LEU A 158 -4.86 -15.52 -4.97
N LEU A 159 -4.79 -14.63 -5.96
CA LEU A 159 -5.88 -14.37 -6.88
C LEU A 159 -6.22 -15.62 -7.72
N LEU A 160 -5.22 -16.32 -8.22
CA LEU A 160 -5.38 -17.56 -8.94
C LEU A 160 -6.11 -18.62 -8.10
N ASN A 161 -5.70 -18.80 -6.85
CA ASN A 161 -6.35 -19.75 -5.95
C ASN A 161 -7.82 -19.36 -5.69
N PHE A 162 -8.07 -18.06 -5.53
CA PHE A 162 -9.43 -17.57 -5.37
C PHE A 162 -10.28 -17.83 -6.62
N PHE A 163 -9.77 -17.61 -7.81
CA PHE A 163 -10.45 -17.90 -9.07
C PHE A 163 -10.84 -19.38 -9.17
N ARG A 164 -9.94 -20.30 -8.76
CA ARG A 164 -10.21 -21.74 -8.80
C ARG A 164 -11.27 -22.20 -7.80
N VAL A 165 -11.28 -21.58 -6.61
CA VAL A 165 -12.18 -22.00 -5.53
C VAL A 165 -13.56 -21.37 -5.69
N SER A 166 -13.62 -20.10 -6.14
CA SER A 166 -14.85 -19.32 -6.11
C SER A 166 -15.63 -19.31 -7.42
N VAL A 167 -14.98 -19.65 -8.56
CA VAL A 167 -15.66 -19.68 -9.86
C VAL A 167 -15.95 -21.12 -10.24
N PRO A 168 -17.23 -21.59 -10.21
CA PRO A 168 -17.60 -22.91 -10.64
C PRO A 168 -17.32 -23.12 -12.13
N LYS A 169 -16.73 -24.26 -12.51
CA LYS A 169 -16.47 -24.61 -13.92
C LYS A 169 -17.72 -24.57 -14.78
N ALA A 170 -18.85 -25.00 -14.25
CA ALA A 170 -20.11 -25.01 -14.97
C ALA A 170 -20.52 -23.61 -15.50
N LEU A 171 -20.19 -22.53 -14.78
CA LEU A 171 -20.44 -21.17 -15.25
C LEU A 171 -19.54 -20.79 -16.42
N GLU A 172 -18.31 -21.25 -16.43
CA GLU A 172 -17.37 -21.02 -17.50
C GLU A 172 -17.77 -21.81 -18.77
N GLU A 173 -18.11 -23.09 -18.60
CA GLU A 173 -18.59 -23.96 -19.68
C GLU A 173 -19.87 -23.41 -20.32
N ALA A 174 -20.83 -22.96 -19.51
CA ALA A 174 -22.04 -22.33 -20.01
C ALA A 174 -21.73 -21.06 -20.82
N ALA A 175 -20.80 -20.22 -20.34
CA ALA A 175 -20.40 -19.03 -21.08
C ALA A 175 -19.75 -19.36 -22.43
N TYR A 176 -18.97 -20.43 -22.51
CA TYR A 176 -18.39 -20.86 -23.80
C TYR A 176 -19.45 -21.42 -24.75
N ILE A 177 -20.45 -22.14 -24.25
CA ILE A 177 -21.60 -22.61 -25.04
C ILE A 177 -22.37 -21.40 -25.62
N ASP A 178 -22.51 -20.33 -24.79
CA ASP A 178 -23.12 -19.05 -25.21
C ASP A 178 -22.23 -18.19 -26.13
N GLY A 179 -21.06 -18.70 -26.54
CA GLY A 179 -20.13 -18.03 -27.45
C GLY A 179 -19.29 -16.91 -26.80
N ALA A 180 -19.16 -16.89 -25.47
CA ALA A 180 -18.31 -15.92 -24.80
C ALA A 180 -16.83 -16.28 -24.99
N GLY A 181 -16.03 -15.33 -25.49
CA GLY A 181 -14.57 -15.45 -25.54
C GLY A 181 -13.94 -15.19 -24.15
N HIS A 182 -12.65 -15.48 -24.00
CA HIS A 182 -11.90 -15.37 -22.73
C HIS A 182 -12.01 -14.00 -22.07
N PHE A 183 -11.90 -12.90 -22.79
CA PHE A 183 -12.04 -11.56 -22.23
C PHE A 183 -13.45 -11.34 -21.64
N ARG A 184 -14.49 -11.72 -22.36
CA ARG A 184 -15.86 -11.61 -21.85
C ARG A 184 -16.06 -12.47 -20.58
N THR A 185 -15.51 -13.67 -20.57
CA THR A 185 -15.54 -14.55 -19.39
C THR A 185 -14.82 -13.92 -18.19
N VAL A 186 -13.63 -13.32 -18.38
CA VAL A 186 -12.92 -12.60 -17.32
C VAL A 186 -13.77 -11.46 -16.76
N PHE A 187 -14.25 -10.56 -17.62
CA PHE A 187 -14.94 -9.35 -17.16
C PHE A 187 -16.36 -9.60 -16.65
N SER A 188 -17.08 -10.58 -17.20
CA SER A 188 -18.48 -10.83 -16.86
C SER A 188 -18.67 -11.90 -15.77
N ILE A 189 -17.70 -12.80 -15.56
CA ILE A 189 -17.81 -13.90 -14.61
C ILE A 189 -16.75 -13.81 -13.52
N TYR A 190 -15.47 -13.87 -13.91
CA TYR A 190 -14.37 -13.96 -12.93
C TYR A 190 -14.26 -12.72 -12.07
N LEU A 191 -14.24 -11.52 -12.66
CA LEU A 191 -14.11 -10.27 -11.91
C LEU A 191 -15.27 -10.03 -10.94
N PRO A 192 -16.56 -10.14 -11.34
CA PRO A 192 -17.67 -9.91 -10.42
C PRO A 192 -17.72 -10.91 -9.26
N ILE A 193 -17.49 -12.20 -9.52
CA ILE A 193 -17.50 -13.24 -8.46
C ILE A 193 -16.32 -13.04 -7.52
N SER A 194 -15.17 -12.63 -8.03
CA SER A 194 -13.93 -12.50 -7.27
C SER A 194 -13.70 -11.09 -6.72
N LEU A 195 -14.71 -10.22 -6.74
CA LEU A 195 -14.60 -8.83 -6.29
C LEU A 195 -13.96 -8.69 -4.89
N PRO A 196 -14.27 -9.54 -3.88
CA PRO A 196 -13.62 -9.46 -2.57
C PRO A 196 -12.11 -9.70 -2.63
N ALA A 197 -11.65 -10.69 -3.40
CA ALA A 197 -10.22 -10.97 -3.56
C ALA A 197 -9.51 -9.85 -4.34
N ILE A 198 -10.15 -9.37 -5.40
CA ILE A 198 -9.64 -8.26 -6.22
C ILE A 198 -9.48 -6.99 -5.38
N ALA A 199 -10.48 -6.64 -4.57
CA ALA A 199 -10.42 -5.48 -3.68
C ALA A 199 -9.28 -5.62 -2.65
N THR A 200 -9.10 -6.82 -2.09
CA THR A 200 -8.03 -7.13 -1.14
C THR A 200 -6.64 -6.96 -1.77
N ILE A 201 -6.42 -7.57 -2.92
CA ILE A 201 -5.14 -7.52 -3.62
C ILE A 201 -4.87 -6.11 -4.16
N SER A 202 -5.90 -5.40 -4.63
CA SER A 202 -5.79 -4.00 -5.02
C SER A 202 -5.33 -3.12 -3.86
N LEU A 203 -5.86 -3.34 -2.64
CA LEU A 203 -5.40 -2.63 -1.45
C LEU A 203 -3.93 -2.91 -1.16
N PHE A 204 -3.49 -4.17 -1.15
CA PHE A 204 -2.09 -4.50 -0.92
C PHE A 204 -1.17 -3.84 -1.94
N THR A 205 -1.55 -3.87 -3.22
CA THR A 205 -0.80 -3.26 -4.31
C THR A 205 -0.75 -1.74 -4.17
N MET A 206 -1.89 -1.10 -3.82
CA MET A 206 -2.01 0.34 -3.60
C MET A 206 -1.13 0.80 -2.43
N VAL A 207 -1.22 0.11 -1.28
CA VAL A 207 -0.41 0.41 -0.09
C VAL A 207 1.08 0.23 -0.38
N TRP A 208 1.43 -0.78 -1.16
CA TRP A 208 2.82 -1.00 -1.57
C TRP A 208 3.33 0.16 -2.44
N HIS A 209 2.62 0.56 -3.49
CA HIS A 209 3.01 1.68 -4.35
C HIS A 209 3.09 3.01 -3.59
N TRP A 210 2.16 3.24 -2.66
CA TRP A 210 2.13 4.45 -1.85
C TRP A 210 3.33 4.58 -0.92
N ASN A 211 3.72 3.48 -0.23
CA ASN A 211 4.77 3.48 0.78
C ASN A 211 6.18 3.25 0.22
N SER A 212 6.32 2.86 -1.05
CA SER A 212 7.62 2.57 -1.64
C SER A 212 8.40 3.86 -1.87
N TRP A 213 9.51 4.01 -1.17
CA TRP A 213 10.36 5.20 -1.19
C TRP A 213 11.74 4.95 -1.79
N PHE A 214 12.29 3.75 -1.61
CA PHE A 214 13.66 3.42 -1.95
C PHE A 214 13.92 3.42 -3.46
N ASP A 215 12.99 2.91 -4.25
CA ASP A 215 13.05 2.92 -5.71
C ASP A 215 13.00 4.35 -6.28
N GLY A 216 12.26 5.26 -5.63
CA GLY A 216 12.29 6.68 -5.96
C GLY A 216 13.67 7.29 -5.75
N MET A 217 14.38 6.96 -4.67
CA MET A 217 15.75 7.44 -4.42
C MET A 217 16.76 6.91 -5.46
N ILE A 218 16.56 5.70 -5.97
CA ILE A 218 17.50 5.05 -6.88
C ILE A 218 17.26 5.42 -8.34
N TYR A 219 15.98 5.44 -8.77
CA TYR A 219 15.63 5.60 -10.18
C TYR A 219 15.32 7.03 -10.58
N MET A 220 15.02 7.94 -9.63
CA MET A 220 14.77 9.34 -9.92
C MET A 220 16.03 10.18 -9.70
N THR A 221 16.51 10.80 -10.75
CA THR A 221 17.67 11.70 -10.70
C THR A 221 17.28 13.15 -10.42
N ASP A 222 16.03 13.53 -10.72
CA ASP A 222 15.49 14.85 -10.44
C ASP A 222 14.56 14.76 -9.21
N THR A 223 14.90 15.46 -8.13
CA THR A 223 14.12 15.50 -6.89
C THR A 223 12.69 16.02 -7.10
N ARG A 224 12.45 16.80 -8.17
CA ARG A 224 11.12 17.28 -8.54
C ARG A 224 10.17 16.16 -8.95
N ASN A 225 10.70 15.00 -9.35
CA ASN A 225 9.95 13.82 -9.75
C ASN A 225 9.77 12.80 -8.61
N TYR A 226 10.25 13.10 -7.42
CA TYR A 226 10.12 12.20 -6.27
C TYR A 226 8.65 11.94 -5.92
N PRO A 227 8.24 10.67 -5.73
CA PRO A 227 6.98 10.36 -5.07
C PRO A 227 6.99 10.85 -3.61
N LEU A 228 5.81 11.05 -3.03
CA LEU A 228 5.68 11.58 -1.67
C LEU A 228 6.48 10.78 -0.64
N ALA A 229 6.43 9.45 -0.67
CA ALA A 229 7.17 8.61 0.26
C ALA A 229 8.69 8.86 0.19
N THR A 230 9.25 8.99 -1.02
CA THR A 230 10.66 9.32 -1.24
C THR A 230 10.99 10.72 -0.74
N PHE A 231 10.13 11.71 -1.06
CA PHE A 231 10.30 13.09 -0.61
C PHE A 231 10.31 13.18 0.92
N LEU A 232 9.37 12.54 1.61
CA LEU A 232 9.32 12.52 3.08
C LEU A 232 10.54 11.83 3.68
N GLN A 233 11.01 10.74 3.07
CA GLN A 233 12.20 10.03 3.54
C GLN A 233 13.46 10.91 3.45
N THR A 234 13.62 11.71 2.38
CA THR A 234 14.77 12.61 2.26
C THR A 234 14.76 13.70 3.34
N ILE A 235 13.60 14.22 3.71
CA ILE A 235 13.46 15.19 4.79
C ILE A 235 13.84 14.58 6.16
N ILE A 236 13.41 13.36 6.43
CA ILE A 236 13.71 12.66 7.69
C ILE A 236 15.23 12.39 7.81
N VAL A 237 15.86 11.88 6.76
CA VAL A 237 17.30 11.56 6.75
C VAL A 237 18.18 12.81 6.87
N GLN A 238 17.79 13.91 6.22
CA GLN A 238 18.53 15.18 6.34
C GLN A 238 18.54 15.70 7.77
N GLN A 239 17.49 15.49 8.54
CA GLN A 239 17.44 15.90 9.94
C GLN A 239 18.45 15.17 10.82
N ASP A 240 18.60 13.85 10.65
CA ASP A 240 19.54 13.06 11.45
C ASP A 240 20.99 13.53 11.23
N MET A 241 21.31 13.99 10.01
CA MET A 241 22.63 14.54 9.69
C MET A 241 22.85 15.94 10.28
N ASN A 242 21.83 16.77 10.35
CA ASN A 242 21.91 18.13 10.86
C ASN A 242 21.93 18.20 12.40
N GLN A 243 21.36 17.21 13.10
CA GLN A 243 21.39 17.15 14.58
C GLN A 243 22.80 16.94 15.16
N LEU A 244 23.77 16.59 14.32
CA LEU A 244 25.18 16.44 14.73
C LEU A 244 25.96 17.76 14.83
N ASN A 245 25.41 18.89 14.32
CA ASN A 245 26.04 20.22 14.35
C ASN A 245 25.07 21.27 14.88
N VAL A 246 24.98 21.40 16.20
CA VAL A 246 24.13 22.38 16.89
C VAL A 246 24.77 23.78 16.83
N SER A 247 24.19 24.69 16.07
CA SER A 247 24.54 26.11 16.07
C SER A 247 23.30 27.02 15.97
N ALA A 248 23.46 28.31 16.24
CA ALA A 248 22.39 29.30 16.47
C ALA A 248 21.37 29.51 15.33
N GLU A 249 21.50 28.83 14.19
CA GLU A 249 20.51 28.75 13.10
C GLU A 249 19.35 27.79 13.44
N ASP A 250 19.39 27.16 14.61
CA ASP A 250 18.36 26.21 15.09
C ASP A 250 16.99 26.84 15.34
N MET A 251 16.88 28.15 15.40
CA MET A 251 15.57 28.81 15.57
C MET A 251 14.71 28.76 14.31
N GLU A 252 15.28 28.73 13.13
CA GLU A 252 14.54 28.51 11.86
C GLU A 252 14.14 27.05 11.69
N LEU A 253 14.97 26.12 12.22
CA LEU A 253 14.66 24.68 12.28
C LEU A 253 13.48 24.35 13.22
N LEU A 254 13.14 25.26 14.13
CA LEU A 254 12.02 25.08 15.05
C LEU A 254 10.65 25.11 14.36
N SER A 255 10.50 25.89 13.28
CA SER A 255 9.28 25.88 12.46
C SER A 255 9.13 24.59 11.64
N ASP A 256 10.24 23.90 11.38
CA ASP A 256 10.31 22.75 10.50
C ASP A 256 9.70 21.47 11.11
N ARG A 257 9.66 21.34 12.44
CA ARG A 257 9.09 20.15 13.12
C ARG A 257 7.58 20.02 12.95
N THR A 258 6.85 21.12 13.07
CA THR A 258 5.39 21.14 12.91
C THR A 258 5.00 20.96 11.44
N VAL A 259 5.76 21.58 10.52
CA VAL A 259 5.59 21.43 9.08
C VAL A 259 5.85 19.97 8.65
N ARG A 260 6.90 19.34 9.16
CA ARG A 260 7.15 17.92 8.92
C ARG A 260 6.05 17.03 9.46
N ALA A 261 5.57 17.30 10.65
CA ALA A 261 4.46 16.55 11.23
C ALA A 261 3.20 16.66 10.36
N SER A 262 2.88 17.87 9.83
CA SER A 262 1.76 18.04 8.90
C SER A 262 1.96 17.29 7.59
N GLN A 263 3.16 17.28 7.01
CA GLN A 263 3.50 16.55 5.79
C GLN A 263 3.39 15.03 5.97
N VAL A 264 3.90 14.51 7.09
CA VAL A 264 3.79 13.08 7.43
C VAL A 264 2.33 12.68 7.66
N PHE A 265 1.56 13.52 8.35
CA PHE A 265 0.13 13.27 8.58
C PHE A 265 -0.67 13.29 7.27
N ILE A 266 -0.44 14.27 6.38
CA ILE A 266 -1.04 14.31 5.04
C ILE A 266 -0.62 13.07 4.23
N GLY A 267 0.64 12.64 4.35
CA GLY A 267 1.14 11.43 3.71
C GLY A 267 0.45 10.14 4.20
N ALA A 268 0.05 10.09 5.47
CA ALA A 268 -0.70 8.95 6.02
C ALA A 268 -2.20 8.98 5.67
N ALA A 269 -2.76 10.16 5.44
CA ALA A 269 -4.20 10.38 5.26
C ALA A 269 -4.83 9.53 4.13
N PRO A 270 -4.25 9.38 2.93
CA PRO A 270 -4.86 8.57 1.87
C PRO A 270 -5.07 7.11 2.25
N ILE A 271 -4.12 6.51 2.95
CA ILE A 271 -4.26 5.12 3.43
C ILE A 271 -5.35 5.03 4.49
N LEU A 272 -5.37 5.97 5.44
CA LEU A 272 -6.38 6.03 6.50
C LEU A 272 -7.79 6.21 5.93
N LEU A 273 -7.94 6.99 4.85
CA LEU A 273 -9.22 7.20 4.19
C LEU A 273 -9.68 6.01 3.35
N VAL A 274 -8.77 5.35 2.64
CA VAL A 274 -9.11 4.23 1.74
C VAL A 274 -9.40 2.95 2.52
N TYR A 275 -8.71 2.71 3.65
CA TYR A 275 -8.82 1.48 4.43
C TYR A 275 -10.26 1.13 4.85
N PRO A 276 -11.10 2.02 5.43
CA PRO A 276 -12.47 1.68 5.84
C PRO A 276 -13.36 1.22 4.68
N PHE A 277 -13.14 1.76 3.47
CA PHE A 277 -13.91 1.36 2.29
C PHE A 277 -13.56 -0.06 1.83
N LEU A 278 -12.30 -0.45 1.97
CA LEU A 278 -11.84 -1.77 1.55
C LEU A 278 -11.97 -2.83 2.64
N GLN A 279 -11.99 -2.44 3.92
CA GLN A 279 -12.15 -3.34 5.07
C GLN A 279 -13.42 -4.21 4.96
N ARG A 280 -14.52 -3.67 4.44
CA ARG A 280 -15.78 -4.41 4.24
C ARG A 280 -15.63 -5.64 3.33
N PHE A 281 -14.67 -5.63 2.41
CA PHE A 281 -14.40 -6.75 1.51
C PHE A 281 -13.53 -7.82 2.18
N PHE A 282 -12.61 -7.43 3.08
CA PHE A 282 -11.80 -8.35 3.86
C PHE A 282 -12.64 -9.24 4.78
N VAL A 283 -13.57 -8.65 5.52
CA VAL A 283 -14.42 -9.38 6.46
C VAL A 283 -15.23 -10.44 5.74
N LYS A 284 -15.69 -10.17 4.51
CA LYS A 284 -16.46 -11.13 3.70
C LYS A 284 -15.57 -12.19 3.02
N GLY A 285 -14.35 -11.83 2.61
CA GLY A 285 -13.45 -12.72 1.87
C GLY A 285 -12.79 -13.80 2.74
N ILE A 286 -12.41 -13.46 3.97
CA ILE A 286 -11.77 -14.40 4.90
C ILE A 286 -12.75 -15.48 5.36
N VAL A 287 -14.03 -15.14 5.54
CA VAL A 287 -15.06 -16.09 5.99
C VAL A 287 -15.34 -17.16 4.93
N MET A 288 -15.32 -16.83 3.63
CA MET A 288 -15.59 -17.80 2.56
C MET A 288 -14.45 -18.82 2.37
N GLY A 289 -13.23 -18.51 2.79
CA GLY A 289 -12.10 -19.45 2.73
C GLY A 289 -12.02 -20.45 3.90
N SER A 290 -12.73 -20.18 5.00
CA SER A 290 -12.68 -20.97 6.24
C SER A 290 -13.85 -21.94 6.41
N VAL A 291 -14.91 -21.82 5.63
CA VAL A 291 -16.06 -22.74 5.69
C VAL A 291 -15.99 -23.69 4.50
N LYS A 292 -15.18 -24.74 4.65
CA LYS A 292 -15.36 -26.01 3.95
C LYS A 292 -16.00 -26.98 4.95
N GLU A 293 -17.28 -27.10 4.94
CA GLU A 293 -17.99 -28.34 5.26
C GLU A 293 -18.52 -28.95 3.96
#